data_18e16a45a182de5d5722282269095ac4
#
_entry.id   18e16a45a182de5d5722282269095ac4
#
_cell.length_a   1.000
_cell.length_b   1.000
_cell.length_c   1.000
_cell.angle_alpha   90.00
_cell.angle_beta   90.00
_cell.angle_gamma   90.00
#
_symmetry.space_group_name_H-M   'P 1'
#
loop_
_entity.id
_entity.type
_entity.pdbx_description
1 polymer ?
#
loop_
_entity_poly.entity_id
_entity_poly.type
_entity_poly.pdbx_seq_one_letter_code
_entity_poly.pdbx_strand_id
1 'polypeptide(L)'
;MIKYLRIGHGLFSALVAVLFFYQGWLGLKIRRARRSRASIPLAAVKRHRKRGPVLVSLGGLGFLFGLILVIIETGKILFYPLHLFIGLTIVVLLIGTFLISRRIKRPDSPYRTPHFILGIFILLLYVFQSFLGMGILF
;
A
#
# COMPACT_ATOMS: atom_id res chain seq x y z
N MET A 1 -3.45 -19.14 -20.89
CA MET A 1 -3.26 -19.26 -19.42
C MET A 1 -2.58 -18.03 -18.84
N ILE A 2 -1.39 -17.63 -19.28
CA ILE A 2 -0.63 -16.46 -18.75
C ILE A 2 -1.44 -15.15 -18.80
N LYS A 3 -2.16 -14.88 -19.91
CA LYS A 3 -3.04 -13.70 -20.04
C LYS A 3 -4.04 -13.58 -18.87
N TYR A 4 -4.68 -14.67 -18.47
CA TYR A 4 -5.63 -14.66 -17.35
C TYR A 4 -4.94 -14.42 -16.00
N LEU A 5 -3.73 -14.93 -15.80
CA LEU A 5 -2.94 -14.66 -14.60
C LEU A 5 -2.53 -13.18 -14.51
N ARG A 6 -2.17 -12.54 -15.64
CA ARG A 6 -1.89 -11.09 -15.70
C ARG A 6 -3.11 -10.26 -15.33
N ILE A 7 -4.28 -10.60 -15.90
CA ILE A 7 -5.55 -9.94 -15.56
C ILE A 7 -5.86 -10.14 -14.07
N GLY A 8 -5.72 -11.36 -13.56
CA GLY A 8 -5.91 -11.68 -12.14
C GLY A 8 -5.00 -10.88 -11.22
N HIS A 9 -3.70 -10.74 -11.58
CA HIS A 9 -2.77 -9.89 -10.85
C HIS A 9 -3.18 -8.41 -10.88
N GLY A 10 -3.58 -7.90 -12.05
CA GLY A 10 -4.06 -6.53 -12.20
C GLY A 10 -5.31 -6.24 -11.35
N LEU A 11 -6.32 -7.12 -11.40
CA LEU A 11 -7.54 -6.99 -10.60
C LEU A 11 -7.26 -7.07 -9.09
N PHE A 12 -6.44 -8.02 -8.67
CA PHE A 12 -6.01 -8.14 -7.27
C PHE A 12 -5.30 -6.86 -6.81
N SER A 13 -4.35 -6.36 -7.60
CA SER A 13 -3.59 -5.14 -7.28
C SER A 13 -4.48 -3.90 -7.22
N ALA A 14 -5.45 -3.78 -8.13
CA ALA A 14 -6.44 -2.70 -8.11
C ALA A 14 -7.31 -2.76 -6.84
N LEU A 15 -7.79 -3.93 -6.45
CA LEU A 15 -8.54 -4.12 -5.21
C LEU A 15 -7.70 -3.72 -3.98
N VAL A 16 -6.45 -4.17 -3.91
CA VAL A 16 -5.52 -3.83 -2.83
C VAL A 16 -5.27 -2.33 -2.79
N ALA A 17 -5.08 -1.67 -3.95
CA ALA A 17 -4.93 -0.21 -4.02
C ALA A 17 -6.16 0.52 -3.45
N VAL A 18 -7.38 0.12 -3.84
CA VAL A 18 -8.63 0.69 -3.29
C VAL A 18 -8.69 0.54 -1.77
N LEU A 19 -8.30 -0.62 -1.23
CA LEU A 19 -8.25 -0.85 0.21
C LEU A 19 -7.21 0.06 0.89
N PHE A 20 -6.06 0.34 0.26
CA PHE A 20 -5.08 1.30 0.76
C PHE A 20 -5.60 2.74 0.74
N PHE A 21 -6.34 3.15 -0.28
CA PHE A 21 -7.01 4.46 -0.29
C PHE A 21 -8.02 4.59 0.85
N TYR A 22 -8.81 3.55 1.10
CA TYR A 22 -9.71 3.52 2.24
C TYR A 22 -8.95 3.59 3.58
N GLN A 23 -7.82 2.89 3.69
CA GLN A 23 -6.93 2.95 4.85
C GLN A 23 -6.37 4.36 5.06
N GLY A 24 -5.95 5.03 4.00
CA GLY A 24 -5.50 6.43 4.02
C GLY A 24 -6.60 7.40 4.45
N TRP A 25 -7.82 7.21 3.93
CA TRP A 25 -8.98 7.98 4.35
C TRP A 25 -9.28 7.84 5.86
N LEU A 26 -9.22 6.63 6.41
CA LEU A 26 -9.34 6.41 7.86
C LEU A 26 -8.26 7.17 8.64
N GLY A 27 -7.01 7.09 8.16
CA GLY A 27 -5.87 7.82 8.76
C GLY A 27 -6.07 9.34 8.73
N LEU A 28 -6.55 9.87 7.60
CA LEU A 28 -6.86 11.29 7.45
C LEU A 28 -7.98 11.75 8.38
N LYS A 29 -9.05 10.96 8.50
CA LYS A 29 -10.16 11.21 9.43
C LYS A 29 -9.68 11.31 10.88
N ILE A 30 -8.82 10.37 11.31
CA ILE A 30 -8.21 10.37 12.64
C ILE A 30 -7.33 11.61 12.84
N ARG A 31 -6.50 11.96 11.84
CA ARG A 31 -5.61 13.11 11.90
C ARG A 31 -6.39 14.43 11.98
N ARG A 32 -7.45 14.59 11.18
CA ARG A 32 -8.32 15.79 11.19
C ARG A 32 -8.96 15.99 12.56
N ALA A 33 -9.57 14.94 13.13
CA ALA A 33 -10.19 15.02 14.46
C ALA A 33 -9.18 15.45 15.54
N ARG A 34 -7.94 14.94 15.49
CA ARG A 34 -6.87 15.37 16.42
C ARG A 34 -6.47 16.83 16.26
N ARG A 35 -6.34 17.30 15.00
CA ARG A 35 -5.94 18.70 14.74
C ARG A 35 -7.00 19.70 15.17
N SER A 36 -8.27 19.37 14.98
CA SER A 36 -9.41 20.22 15.40
C SER A 36 -9.78 20.07 16.87
N ARG A 37 -9.01 19.27 17.66
CA ARG A 37 -9.34 18.94 19.07
C ARG A 37 -10.74 18.36 19.24
N ALA A 38 -11.32 17.79 18.19
CA ALA A 38 -12.62 17.13 18.23
C ALA A 38 -12.51 15.72 18.85
N SER A 39 -13.67 15.13 19.17
CA SER A 39 -13.74 13.74 19.65
C SER A 39 -13.10 12.79 18.65
N ILE A 40 -12.21 11.92 19.13
CA ILE A 40 -11.49 10.99 18.27
C ILE A 40 -12.43 9.85 17.84
N PRO A 41 -12.55 9.58 16.52
CA PRO A 41 -13.44 8.52 16.03
C PRO A 41 -12.84 7.13 16.34
N LEU A 42 -13.14 6.58 17.51
CA LEU A 42 -12.57 5.32 18.02
C LEU A 42 -12.79 4.15 17.05
N ALA A 43 -13.96 4.09 16.39
CA ALA A 43 -14.24 3.06 15.38
C ALA A 43 -13.26 3.15 14.19
N ALA A 44 -12.91 4.36 13.73
CA ALA A 44 -11.93 4.56 12.66
C ALA A 44 -10.53 4.14 13.13
N VAL A 45 -10.15 4.47 14.35
CA VAL A 45 -8.86 4.05 14.95
C VAL A 45 -8.77 2.52 15.00
N LYS A 46 -9.81 1.85 15.51
CA LYS A 46 -9.85 0.38 15.61
C LYS A 46 -9.74 -0.27 14.23
N ARG A 47 -10.49 0.21 13.25
CA ARG A 47 -10.44 -0.30 11.86
C ARG A 47 -9.07 -0.08 11.22
N HIS A 48 -8.51 1.14 11.33
CA HIS A 48 -7.19 1.47 10.78
C HIS A 48 -6.10 0.57 11.36
N ARG A 49 -6.08 0.37 12.68
CA ARG A 49 -5.09 -0.49 13.35
C ARG A 49 -5.24 -1.97 13.01
N LYS A 50 -6.48 -2.49 12.91
CA LYS A 50 -6.73 -3.90 12.60
C LYS A 50 -6.38 -4.24 11.15
N ARG A 51 -6.67 -3.34 10.20
CA ARG A 51 -6.47 -3.59 8.76
C ARG A 51 -5.04 -3.33 8.28
N GLY A 52 -4.29 -2.45 8.95
CA GLY A 52 -2.94 -2.09 8.55
C GLY A 52 -2.03 -3.29 8.27
N PRO A 53 -1.84 -4.22 9.23
CA PRO A 53 -1.01 -5.41 9.03
C PRO A 53 -1.47 -6.29 7.86
N VAL A 54 -2.79 -6.48 7.73
CA VAL A 54 -3.38 -7.27 6.63
C VAL A 54 -3.03 -6.65 5.27
N LEU A 55 -3.16 -5.32 5.15
CA LEU A 55 -2.85 -4.62 3.91
C LEU A 55 -1.35 -4.69 3.55
N VAL A 56 -0.47 -4.61 4.55
CA VAL A 56 0.98 -4.80 4.32
C VAL A 56 1.25 -6.19 3.74
N SER A 57 0.62 -7.23 4.30
CA SER A 57 0.75 -8.59 3.78
C SER A 57 0.18 -8.73 2.36
N LEU A 58 -1.01 -8.16 2.09
CA LEU A 58 -1.61 -8.18 0.75
C LEU A 58 -0.74 -7.44 -0.29
N GLY A 59 -0.16 -6.30 0.09
CA GLY A 59 0.76 -5.56 -0.79
C GLY A 59 2.02 -6.37 -1.11
N GLY A 60 2.61 -7.03 -0.10
CA GLY A 60 3.76 -7.92 -0.28
C GLY A 60 3.44 -9.13 -1.16
N LEU A 61 2.30 -9.79 -0.93
CA LEU A 61 1.82 -10.90 -1.76
C LEU A 61 1.58 -10.48 -3.21
N GLY A 62 0.98 -9.30 -3.43
CA GLY A 62 0.80 -8.76 -4.78
C GLY A 62 2.11 -8.55 -5.51
N PHE A 63 3.11 -7.98 -4.84
CA PHE A 63 4.45 -7.83 -5.39
C PHE A 63 5.10 -9.17 -5.76
N LEU A 64 5.09 -10.14 -4.84
CA LEU A 64 5.67 -11.46 -5.07
C LEU A 64 4.96 -12.19 -6.21
N PHE A 65 3.64 -12.14 -6.27
CA PHE A 65 2.88 -12.74 -7.36
C PHE A 65 3.22 -12.10 -8.71
N GLY A 66 3.30 -10.77 -8.79
CA GLY A 66 3.71 -10.07 -10.01
C GLY A 66 5.14 -10.43 -10.43
N LEU A 67 6.08 -10.53 -9.49
CA LEU A 67 7.47 -10.93 -9.77
C LEU A 67 7.54 -12.36 -10.34
N ILE A 68 6.86 -13.32 -9.69
CA ILE A 68 6.80 -14.71 -10.15
C ILE A 68 6.20 -14.79 -11.55
N LEU A 69 5.12 -14.04 -11.79
CA LEU A 69 4.44 -14.02 -13.08
C LEU A 69 5.36 -13.53 -14.21
N VAL A 70 6.11 -12.45 -13.99
CA VAL A 70 7.08 -11.93 -14.97
C VAL A 70 8.18 -12.95 -15.26
N ILE A 71 8.71 -13.64 -14.24
CA ILE A 71 9.74 -14.68 -14.43
C ILE A 71 9.20 -15.84 -15.25
N ILE A 72 7.97 -16.32 -14.96
CA ILE A 72 7.34 -17.43 -15.70
C ILE A 72 7.08 -17.03 -17.17
N GLU A 73 6.66 -15.79 -17.41
CA GLU A 73 6.30 -15.31 -18.75
C GLU A 73 7.51 -15.03 -19.62
N THR A 74 8.57 -14.43 -19.07
CA THR A 74 9.67 -13.85 -19.84
C THR A 74 11.04 -14.48 -19.58
N GLY A 75 11.16 -15.25 -18.50
CA GLY A 75 12.45 -15.77 -18.02
C GLY A 75 13.36 -14.67 -17.44
N LYS A 76 12.92 -13.41 -17.36
CA LYS A 76 13.74 -12.27 -16.96
C LYS A 76 13.08 -11.48 -15.83
N ILE A 77 13.83 -11.17 -14.77
CA ILE A 77 13.33 -10.36 -13.63
C ILE A 77 13.14 -8.89 -14.06
N LEU A 78 14.07 -8.34 -14.83
CA LEU A 78 14.11 -6.93 -15.22
C LEU A 78 13.40 -6.66 -16.57
N PHE A 79 12.36 -7.41 -16.90
CA PHE A 79 11.63 -7.20 -18.15
C PHE A 79 10.80 -5.90 -18.10
N TYR A 80 10.20 -5.58 -16.95
CA TYR A 80 9.49 -4.32 -16.69
C TYR A 80 10.16 -3.56 -15.51
N PRO A 81 11.37 -2.97 -15.72
CA PRO A 81 12.20 -2.48 -14.62
C PRO A 81 11.51 -1.39 -13.80
N LEU A 82 10.86 -0.43 -14.43
CA LEU A 82 10.20 0.67 -13.72
C LEU A 82 9.05 0.17 -12.83
N HIS A 83 8.21 -0.73 -13.35
CA HIS A 83 7.13 -1.36 -12.57
C HIS A 83 7.67 -2.17 -11.39
N LEU A 84 8.76 -2.91 -11.61
CA LEU A 84 9.43 -3.69 -10.57
C LEU A 84 10.00 -2.79 -9.46
N PHE A 85 10.77 -1.74 -9.81
CA PHE A 85 11.42 -0.89 -8.81
C PHE A 85 10.40 -0.07 -8.01
N ILE A 86 9.34 0.44 -8.63
CA ILE A 86 8.27 1.14 -7.90
C ILE A 86 7.52 0.16 -7.00
N GLY A 87 7.20 -1.04 -7.46
CA GLY A 87 6.58 -2.08 -6.65
C GLY A 87 7.43 -2.47 -5.44
N LEU A 88 8.74 -2.67 -5.62
CA LEU A 88 9.68 -2.94 -4.54
C LEU A 88 9.74 -1.78 -3.54
N THR A 89 9.80 -0.55 -4.04
CA THR A 89 9.79 0.67 -3.19
C THR A 89 8.54 0.72 -2.34
N ILE A 90 7.37 0.44 -2.93
CA ILE A 90 6.10 0.37 -2.17
C ILE A 90 6.20 -0.66 -1.04
N VAL A 91 6.71 -1.86 -1.30
CA VAL A 91 6.83 -2.92 -0.28
C VAL A 91 7.76 -2.49 0.86
N VAL A 92 8.92 -1.92 0.55
CA VAL A 92 9.87 -1.41 1.55
C VAL A 92 9.23 -0.32 2.41
N LEU A 93 8.52 0.63 1.79
CA LEU A 93 7.82 1.70 2.49
C LEU A 93 6.65 1.19 3.33
N LEU A 94 5.92 0.17 2.87
CA LEU A 94 4.86 -0.48 3.64
C LEU A 94 5.41 -1.11 4.92
N ILE A 95 6.50 -1.85 4.82
CA ILE A 95 7.18 -2.45 5.98
C ILE A 95 7.66 -1.35 6.94
N GLY A 96 8.35 -0.33 6.43
CA GLY A 96 8.84 0.80 7.24
C GLY A 96 7.70 1.54 7.94
N THR A 97 6.61 1.84 7.23
CA THR A 97 5.43 2.50 7.77
C THR A 97 4.75 1.63 8.85
N PHE A 98 4.70 0.32 8.64
CA PHE A 98 4.18 -0.62 9.63
C PHE A 98 5.05 -0.61 10.90
N LEU A 99 6.37 -0.71 10.78
CA LEU A 99 7.29 -0.68 11.92
C LEU A 99 7.18 0.64 12.70
N ILE A 100 7.09 1.77 12.01
CA ILE A 100 6.84 3.08 12.63
C ILE A 100 5.50 3.08 13.36
N SER A 101 4.44 2.50 12.77
CA SER A 101 3.11 2.44 13.39
C SER A 101 3.12 1.71 14.73
N ARG A 102 3.98 0.68 14.89
CA ARG A 102 4.14 -0.09 16.14
C ARG A 102 4.71 0.77 17.27
N ARG A 103 5.41 1.85 16.95
CA ARG A 103 5.96 2.81 17.93
C ARG A 103 4.97 3.90 18.34
N ILE A 104 3.81 4.00 17.69
CA ILE A 104 2.76 4.97 18.02
C ILE A 104 1.92 4.44 19.19
N LYS A 105 2.42 4.61 20.42
CA LYS A 105 1.74 4.15 21.66
C LYS A 105 0.91 5.25 22.32
N ARG A 106 1.32 6.54 22.22
CA ARG A 106 0.73 7.68 22.92
C ARG A 106 0.08 8.67 21.95
N PRO A 107 -0.87 9.51 22.43
CA PRO A 107 -1.50 10.55 21.60
C PRO A 107 -0.54 11.60 21.03
N ASP A 108 0.54 11.90 21.71
CA ASP A 108 1.58 12.89 21.41
C ASP A 108 2.83 12.29 20.73
N SER A 109 2.77 11.00 20.33
CA SER A 109 3.90 10.29 19.75
C SER A 109 4.49 11.02 18.54
N PRO A 110 5.82 11.27 18.49
CA PRO A 110 6.49 11.93 17.36
C PRO A 110 6.42 11.11 16.05
N TYR A 111 6.20 9.80 16.15
CA TYR A 111 6.10 8.90 15.00
C TYR A 111 4.83 9.07 14.16
N ARG A 112 3.85 9.88 14.59
CA ARG A 112 2.59 10.11 13.85
C ARG A 112 2.79 10.87 12.55
N THR A 113 3.64 11.89 12.56
CA THR A 113 3.88 12.71 11.36
C THR A 113 4.64 11.93 10.31
N PRO A 114 5.79 11.27 10.60
CA PRO A 114 6.44 10.40 9.61
C PRO A 114 5.52 9.28 9.09
N HIS A 115 4.76 8.61 9.96
CA HIS A 115 3.78 7.60 9.54
C HIS A 115 2.77 8.15 8.52
N PHE A 116 2.24 9.35 8.77
CA PHE A 116 1.29 10.00 7.87
C PHE A 116 1.93 10.38 6.52
N ILE A 117 3.13 10.99 6.53
CA ILE A 117 3.84 11.40 5.31
C ILE A 117 4.14 10.18 4.44
N LEU A 118 4.70 9.11 5.04
CA LEU A 118 4.96 7.86 4.33
C LEU A 118 3.68 7.25 3.77
N GLY A 119 2.57 7.29 4.54
CA GLY A 119 1.27 6.81 4.06
C GLY A 119 0.78 7.55 2.82
N ILE A 120 0.89 8.88 2.77
CA ILE A 120 0.54 9.66 1.57
C ILE A 120 1.47 9.31 0.41
N PHE A 121 2.77 9.22 0.64
CA PHE A 121 3.73 8.87 -0.40
C PHE A 121 3.46 7.49 -1.01
N ILE A 122 3.14 6.49 -0.18
CA ILE A 122 2.72 5.15 -0.64
C ILE A 122 1.48 5.24 -1.54
N LEU A 123 0.47 6.04 -1.17
CA LEU A 123 -0.73 6.19 -2.00
C LEU A 123 -0.42 6.80 -3.37
N LEU A 124 0.46 7.80 -3.43
CA LEU A 124 0.92 8.38 -4.70
C LEU A 124 1.65 7.34 -5.55
N LEU A 125 2.53 6.54 -4.94
CA LEU A 125 3.22 5.46 -5.65
C LEU A 125 2.24 4.39 -6.17
N TYR A 126 1.17 4.06 -5.43
CA TYR A 126 0.14 3.14 -5.91
C TYR A 126 -0.59 3.67 -7.14
N VAL A 127 -0.88 4.98 -7.20
CA VAL A 127 -1.44 5.61 -8.42
C VAL A 127 -0.48 5.40 -9.59
N PHE A 128 0.79 5.73 -9.41
CA PHE A 128 1.81 5.59 -10.44
C PHE A 128 1.97 4.14 -10.90
N GLN A 129 2.04 3.21 -9.94
CA GLN A 129 2.14 1.77 -10.18
C GLN A 129 0.94 1.23 -10.97
N SER A 130 -0.27 1.76 -10.71
CA SER A 130 -1.47 1.36 -11.44
C SER A 130 -1.42 1.77 -12.91
N PHE A 131 -0.94 2.98 -13.22
CA PHE A 131 -0.74 3.42 -14.61
C PHE A 131 0.29 2.54 -15.34
N LEU A 132 1.41 2.24 -14.71
CA LEU A 132 2.43 1.35 -15.29
C LEU A 132 1.87 -0.06 -15.51
N GLY A 133 1.10 -0.58 -14.56
CA GLY A 133 0.46 -1.89 -14.68
C GLY A 133 -0.57 -1.95 -15.81
N MET A 134 -1.36 -0.88 -16.02
CA MET A 134 -2.28 -0.79 -17.15
C MET A 134 -1.52 -0.82 -18.49
N GLY A 135 -0.41 -0.07 -18.62
CA GLY A 135 0.42 -0.09 -19.82
C GLY A 135 1.10 -1.43 -20.13
N ILE A 136 1.16 -2.34 -19.13
CA ILE A 136 1.65 -3.71 -19.32
C ILE A 136 0.50 -4.66 -19.74
N LEU A 137 -0.74 -4.37 -19.33
CA LEU A 137 -1.91 -5.20 -19.59
C LEU A 137 -2.47 -5.00 -21.01
N PHE A 138 -2.39 -3.79 -21.55
CA PHE A 138 -2.94 -3.36 -22.84
C PHE A 138 -1.86 -2.93 -23.81
#